data_4897f67e6de69e54907172f5c904ceb7
#
_entry.id   4897f67e6de69e54907172f5c904ceb7
#
_cell.length_a   1.000
_cell.length_b   1.000
_cell.length_c   1.000
_cell.angle_alpha   90.00
_cell.angle_beta   90.00
_cell.angle_gamma   90.00
#
_symmetry.space_group_name_H-M   'P 1'
#
loop_
_entity.id
_entity.type
_entity.pdbx_description
1 polymer ?
#
loop_
_entity_poly.entity_id
_entity_poly.type
_entity_poly.pdbx_seq_one_letter_code
_entity_poly.pdbx_strand_id
1 'polypeptide(L)'
;MFFLNLINQNSLLIRLKIRLSRLLLEPSFLIGSALVVILSYLVIAPIVSIFSNSVSLTMMDAMLSGSKDGEFTYKYIDRVFTSSISEKIFWTPLMNSLTVSFFATLIALTLGLILASLVTSTDIFGRKYLGFLLIIPYMLPSQAMATAWLTMFKNRKISGPPGMLESFGINPPDWLAYGPLPISICMALSYFPFAFLLFSSSLSKIDMQLEEVASTFGAKTKAIWSKIILPLLIPTTMSVLLLTVARTLGTFATPYILGTPAKYNLLSTSLYSSVRSNESGVVAVLAIVLSLIGVMLLLVDIWVVRKWQRFVTVGGKGIKRKPSKLGIFRTPTTIFAWIIFLLAAFGPFVVLALSTLMREPGNFSFSNFGLAYWTGIDVPGMNQPGIFTSPEVIT
;
A
#
# COMPACT_ATOMS: atom_id res chain seq x y z
N MET A 1 2.59 -43.18 -47.37
CA MET A 1 2.42 -42.53 -46.06
C MET A 1 3.27 -41.28 -45.88
N PHE A 2 4.49 -41.19 -46.39
CA PHE A 2 5.40 -40.01 -46.25
C PHE A 2 4.89 -38.76 -47.00
N PHE A 3 4.28 -38.90 -48.18
CA PHE A 3 3.75 -37.78 -48.97
C PHE A 3 2.48 -37.13 -48.36
N LEU A 4 1.65 -37.87 -47.65
CA LEU A 4 0.47 -37.32 -46.97
C LEU A 4 0.82 -36.46 -45.72
N ASN A 5 1.92 -36.79 -45.05
CA ASN A 5 2.43 -36.00 -43.94
C ASN A 5 3.03 -34.66 -44.37
N LEU A 6 3.70 -34.58 -45.52
CA LEU A 6 4.25 -33.38 -46.10
C LEU A 6 3.17 -32.38 -46.58
N ILE A 7 2.08 -32.91 -47.16
CA ILE A 7 0.93 -32.10 -47.59
C ILE A 7 0.18 -31.53 -46.40
N ASN A 8 0.08 -32.30 -45.30
CA ASN A 8 -0.60 -31.87 -44.10
C ASN A 8 0.22 -30.80 -43.30
N GLN A 9 1.55 -30.89 -43.27
CA GLN A 9 2.41 -29.87 -42.68
C GLN A 9 2.38 -28.54 -43.47
N ASN A 10 2.39 -28.59 -44.81
CA ASN A 10 2.25 -27.37 -45.62
C ASN A 10 0.88 -26.70 -45.45
N SER A 11 -0.20 -27.47 -45.30
CA SER A 11 -1.53 -26.91 -45.06
C SER A 11 -1.66 -26.26 -43.69
N LEU A 12 -0.99 -26.78 -42.67
CA LEU A 12 -0.92 -26.19 -41.33
C LEU A 12 -0.13 -24.89 -41.35
N LEU A 13 1.02 -24.85 -42.00
CA LEU A 13 1.84 -23.66 -42.14
C LEU A 13 1.13 -22.56 -42.94
N ILE A 14 0.42 -22.89 -43.99
CA ILE A 14 -0.38 -21.95 -44.77
C ILE A 14 -1.54 -21.41 -43.94
N ARG A 15 -2.25 -22.26 -43.20
CA ARG A 15 -3.34 -21.83 -42.30
C ARG A 15 -2.83 -20.94 -41.16
N LEU A 16 -1.67 -21.26 -40.58
CA LEU A 16 -1.00 -20.42 -39.59
C LEU A 16 -0.60 -19.07 -40.18
N LYS A 17 -0.02 -19.06 -41.39
CA LYS A 17 0.37 -17.83 -42.08
C LYS A 17 -0.82 -16.90 -42.38
N ILE A 18 -1.94 -17.50 -42.86
CA ILE A 18 -3.18 -16.75 -43.13
C ILE A 18 -3.82 -16.24 -41.81
N ARG A 19 -3.81 -17.05 -40.73
CA ARG A 19 -4.29 -16.59 -39.43
C ARG A 19 -3.42 -15.48 -38.85
N LEU A 20 -2.09 -15.62 -38.93
CA LEU A 20 -1.13 -14.59 -38.48
C LEU A 20 -1.28 -13.30 -39.28
N SER A 21 -1.41 -13.38 -40.63
CA SER A 21 -1.60 -12.18 -41.45
C SER A 21 -2.92 -11.47 -41.20
N ARG A 22 -4.00 -12.19 -40.89
CA ARG A 22 -5.28 -11.58 -40.50
C ARG A 22 -5.20 -10.94 -39.13
N LEU A 23 -4.55 -11.59 -38.14
CA LEU A 23 -4.32 -11.03 -36.81
C LEU A 23 -3.44 -9.78 -36.86
N LEU A 24 -2.40 -9.80 -37.69
CA LEU A 24 -1.49 -8.65 -37.89
C LEU A 24 -2.16 -7.46 -38.58
N LEU A 25 -3.26 -7.65 -39.29
CA LEU A 25 -4.01 -6.60 -39.98
C LEU A 25 -5.20 -6.07 -39.15
N GLU A 26 -5.54 -6.75 -38.03
CA GLU A 26 -6.58 -6.25 -37.13
C GLU A 26 -6.09 -5.05 -36.33
N PRO A 27 -6.77 -3.87 -36.39
CA PRO A 27 -6.35 -2.67 -35.64
C PRO A 27 -6.21 -2.91 -34.13
N SER A 28 -7.09 -3.76 -33.56
CA SER A 28 -7.03 -4.14 -32.14
C SER A 28 -5.73 -4.88 -31.80
N PHE A 29 -5.26 -5.76 -32.68
CA PHE A 29 -4.01 -6.49 -32.47
C PHE A 29 -2.78 -5.57 -32.64
N LEU A 30 -2.79 -4.67 -33.63
CA LEU A 30 -1.71 -3.70 -33.83
C LEU A 30 -1.58 -2.76 -32.61
N ILE A 31 -2.69 -2.22 -32.13
CA ILE A 31 -2.70 -1.35 -30.95
C ILE A 31 -2.25 -2.15 -29.71
N GLY A 32 -2.77 -3.36 -29.52
CA GLY A 32 -2.39 -4.23 -28.41
C GLY A 32 -0.90 -4.59 -28.42
N SER A 33 -0.34 -4.96 -29.59
CA SER A 33 1.07 -5.30 -29.72
C SER A 33 1.97 -4.08 -29.52
N ALA A 34 1.58 -2.91 -30.05
CA ALA A 34 2.31 -1.66 -29.83
C ALA A 34 2.33 -1.29 -28.33
N LEU A 35 1.18 -1.41 -27.63
CA LEU A 35 1.11 -1.20 -26.18
C LEU A 35 2.01 -2.18 -25.43
N VAL A 36 1.99 -3.46 -25.77
CA VAL A 36 2.85 -4.48 -25.13
C VAL A 36 4.33 -4.14 -25.33
N VAL A 37 4.75 -3.72 -26.54
CA VAL A 37 6.14 -3.35 -26.81
C VAL A 37 6.53 -2.11 -26.01
N ILE A 38 5.69 -1.07 -26.01
CA ILE A 38 5.95 0.17 -25.26
C ILE A 38 6.03 -0.13 -23.75
N LEU A 39 5.07 -0.84 -23.20
CA LEU A 39 5.05 -1.19 -21.77
C LEU A 39 6.23 -2.09 -21.41
N SER A 40 6.59 -3.06 -22.27
CA SER A 40 7.76 -3.91 -22.05
C SER A 40 9.05 -3.07 -22.02
N TYR A 41 9.21 -2.14 -22.94
CA TYR A 41 10.37 -1.24 -22.96
C TYR A 41 10.41 -0.38 -21.68
N LEU A 42 9.30 0.23 -21.29
CA LEU A 42 9.21 1.08 -20.09
C LEU A 42 9.50 0.33 -18.80
N VAL A 43 9.25 -0.97 -18.75
CA VAL A 43 9.51 -1.82 -17.57
C VAL A 43 10.89 -2.46 -17.62
N ILE A 44 11.26 -3.05 -18.76
CA ILE A 44 12.51 -3.83 -18.88
C ILE A 44 13.73 -2.93 -18.88
N ALA A 45 13.69 -1.79 -19.58
CA ALA A 45 14.84 -0.92 -19.69
C ALA A 45 15.34 -0.37 -18.34
N PRO A 46 14.47 0.15 -17.43
CA PRO A 46 14.89 0.51 -16.07
C PRO A 46 15.45 -0.65 -15.27
N ILE A 47 14.84 -1.85 -15.37
CA ILE A 47 15.33 -3.04 -14.65
C ILE A 47 16.73 -3.43 -15.11
N VAL A 48 16.97 -3.45 -16.42
CA VAL A 48 18.30 -3.71 -16.99
C VAL A 48 19.31 -2.67 -16.54
N SER A 49 18.93 -1.38 -16.55
CA SER A 49 19.78 -0.30 -16.06
C SER A 49 20.13 -0.44 -14.59
N ILE A 50 19.15 -0.76 -13.72
CA ILE A 50 19.37 -1.00 -12.29
C ILE A 50 20.31 -2.20 -12.10
N PHE A 51 20.10 -3.30 -12.84
CA PHE A 51 20.97 -4.47 -12.77
C PHE A 51 22.39 -4.13 -13.23
N SER A 52 22.56 -3.43 -14.36
CA SER A 52 23.85 -2.99 -14.83
C SER A 52 24.57 -2.12 -13.80
N ASN A 53 23.90 -1.12 -13.25
CA ASN A 53 24.47 -0.21 -12.25
C ASN A 53 24.84 -0.91 -10.92
N SER A 54 24.27 -2.07 -10.62
CA SER A 54 24.62 -2.82 -9.41
C SER A 54 25.96 -3.55 -9.51
N VAL A 55 26.43 -3.83 -10.73
CA VAL A 55 27.64 -4.61 -11.00
C VAL A 55 28.68 -3.88 -11.84
N SER A 56 28.45 -2.62 -12.21
CA SER A 56 29.38 -1.79 -12.96
C SER A 56 29.78 -0.54 -12.18
N LEU A 57 31.08 -0.21 -12.20
CA LEU A 57 31.61 1.00 -11.56
C LEU A 57 30.98 2.24 -12.16
N THR A 58 30.52 3.14 -11.29
CA THR A 58 30.09 4.48 -11.69
C THR A 58 31.30 5.34 -12.01
N MET A 59 31.14 6.33 -12.90
CA MET A 59 32.20 7.25 -13.30
C MET A 59 32.97 7.83 -12.10
N MET A 60 32.26 8.18 -11.03
CA MET A 60 32.87 8.75 -9.82
C MET A 60 33.73 7.73 -9.07
N ASP A 61 33.22 6.51 -8.91
CA ASP A 61 33.96 5.41 -8.25
C ASP A 61 35.12 4.91 -9.09
N ALA A 62 35.01 4.93 -10.41
CA ALA A 62 36.07 4.57 -11.35
C ALA A 62 37.22 5.56 -11.26
N MET A 63 36.94 6.86 -11.20
CA MET A 63 37.96 7.89 -10.99
C MET A 63 38.70 7.72 -9.66
N LEU A 64 37.98 7.39 -8.58
CA LEU A 64 38.59 7.20 -7.25
C LEU A 64 39.45 5.94 -7.16
N SER A 65 39.11 4.89 -7.91
CA SER A 65 39.83 3.59 -7.92
C SER A 65 40.91 3.48 -9.01
N GLY A 66 40.99 4.46 -9.94
CA GLY A 66 41.89 4.38 -11.12
C GLY A 66 41.43 3.35 -12.15
N SER A 67 40.19 2.89 -12.08
CA SER A 67 39.55 1.93 -12.99
C SER A 67 38.81 2.64 -14.13
N LYS A 68 38.32 1.87 -15.11
CA LYS A 68 37.49 2.42 -16.20
C LYS A 68 36.01 2.50 -15.77
N ASP A 69 35.33 3.52 -16.26
CA ASP A 69 33.88 3.65 -16.11
C ASP A 69 33.17 2.45 -16.75
N GLY A 70 32.20 1.89 -16.05
CA GLY A 70 31.46 0.69 -16.48
C GLY A 70 32.19 -0.63 -16.25
N GLU A 71 33.38 -0.66 -15.65
CA GLU A 71 34.09 -1.88 -15.32
C GLU A 71 33.29 -2.74 -14.31
N PHE A 72 33.30 -4.06 -14.52
CA PHE A 72 32.56 -4.99 -13.67
C PHE A 72 33.11 -4.99 -12.25
N THR A 73 32.18 -4.92 -11.24
CA THR A 73 32.57 -4.87 -9.83
C THR A 73 31.52 -5.52 -8.92
N TYR A 74 31.99 -6.08 -7.80
CA TYR A 74 31.14 -6.51 -6.66
C TYR A 74 31.13 -5.52 -5.49
N LYS A 75 31.81 -4.37 -5.62
CA LYS A 75 31.99 -3.36 -4.56
C LYS A 75 30.68 -2.94 -3.92
N TYR A 76 29.63 -2.73 -4.70
CA TYR A 76 28.35 -2.27 -4.19
C TYR A 76 27.57 -3.37 -3.45
N ILE A 77 27.70 -4.61 -3.90
CA ILE A 77 27.11 -5.78 -3.23
C ILE A 77 27.80 -5.98 -1.88
N ASP A 78 29.13 -5.97 -1.86
CA ASP A 78 29.93 -6.05 -0.63
C ASP A 78 29.59 -4.91 0.33
N ARG A 79 29.49 -3.67 -0.19
CA ARG A 79 29.15 -2.51 0.61
C ARG A 79 27.79 -2.60 1.28
N VAL A 80 26.79 -3.16 0.61
CA VAL A 80 25.43 -3.32 1.15
C VAL A 80 25.36 -4.45 2.17
N PHE A 81 26.05 -5.57 1.97
CA PHE A 81 25.82 -6.78 2.79
C PHE A 81 26.89 -7.03 3.84
N THR A 82 28.14 -6.65 3.60
CA THR A 82 29.29 -7.11 4.42
C THR A 82 30.16 -5.98 4.97
N SER A 83 30.05 -4.76 4.45
CA SER A 83 30.86 -3.63 4.92
C SER A 83 30.49 -3.15 6.33
N SER A 84 31.34 -2.33 6.95
CA SER A 84 31.10 -1.72 8.26
C SER A 84 29.83 -0.84 8.33
N ILE A 85 29.32 -0.38 7.20
CA ILE A 85 28.10 0.43 7.11
C ILE A 85 26.86 -0.37 6.72
N SER A 86 27.00 -1.67 6.38
CA SER A 86 25.89 -2.55 5.98
C SER A 86 24.78 -2.59 7.03
N GLU A 87 25.14 -2.54 8.31
CA GLU A 87 24.19 -2.49 9.42
C GLU A 87 23.23 -1.31 9.31
N LYS A 88 23.73 -0.12 8.96
CA LYS A 88 22.92 1.11 8.83
C LYS A 88 22.16 1.21 7.51
N ILE A 89 22.73 0.67 6.43
CA ILE A 89 22.17 0.82 5.09
C ILE A 89 21.15 -0.28 4.80
N PHE A 90 21.39 -1.48 5.30
CA PHE A 90 20.61 -2.67 4.91
C PHE A 90 20.00 -3.42 6.09
N TRP A 91 20.80 -3.96 7.03
CA TRP A 91 20.30 -4.91 8.02
C TRP A 91 19.31 -4.30 9.00
N THR A 92 19.64 -3.18 9.63
CA THR A 92 18.70 -2.48 10.52
C THR A 92 17.47 -1.97 9.77
N PRO A 93 17.56 -1.30 8.60
CA PRO A 93 16.39 -0.94 7.80
C PRO A 93 15.54 -2.13 7.36
N LEU A 94 16.14 -3.27 7.06
CA LEU A 94 15.40 -4.49 6.71
C LEU A 94 14.58 -4.98 7.90
N MET A 95 15.19 -5.12 9.09
CA MET A 95 14.49 -5.56 10.29
C MET A 95 13.38 -4.58 10.69
N ASN A 96 13.64 -3.29 10.59
CA ASN A 96 12.63 -2.26 10.80
C ASN A 96 11.46 -2.39 9.81
N SER A 97 11.75 -2.62 8.52
CA SER A 97 10.73 -2.82 7.50
C SER A 97 9.87 -4.06 7.78
N LEU A 98 10.50 -5.17 8.15
CA LEU A 98 9.78 -6.40 8.50
C LEU A 98 8.91 -6.22 9.74
N THR A 99 9.44 -5.56 10.77
CA THR A 99 8.71 -5.28 12.01
C THR A 99 7.48 -4.40 11.77
N VAL A 100 7.65 -3.27 11.08
CA VAL A 100 6.55 -2.36 10.74
C VAL A 100 5.54 -3.06 9.84
N SER A 101 6.01 -3.79 8.81
CA SER A 101 5.11 -4.52 7.90
C SER A 101 4.30 -5.59 8.64
N PHE A 102 4.91 -6.30 9.58
CA PHE A 102 4.22 -7.30 10.40
C PHE A 102 3.08 -6.65 11.23
N PHE A 103 3.39 -5.61 12.01
CA PHE A 103 2.38 -4.96 12.85
C PHE A 103 1.32 -4.23 12.03
N ALA A 104 1.70 -3.52 10.98
CA ALA A 104 0.76 -2.85 10.09
C ALA A 104 -0.20 -3.85 9.42
N THR A 105 0.33 -4.98 8.93
CA THR A 105 -0.48 -6.03 8.31
C THR A 105 -1.39 -6.71 9.33
N LEU A 106 -0.90 -7.01 10.53
CA LEU A 106 -1.71 -7.63 11.58
C LEU A 106 -2.90 -6.73 11.96
N ILE A 107 -2.67 -5.44 12.16
CA ILE A 107 -3.71 -4.46 12.47
C ILE A 107 -4.68 -4.33 11.28
N ALA A 108 -4.17 -4.18 10.06
CA ALA A 108 -4.99 -4.03 8.86
C ALA A 108 -5.89 -5.26 8.61
N LEU A 109 -5.34 -6.46 8.75
CA LEU A 109 -6.08 -7.73 8.66
C LEU A 109 -7.20 -7.82 9.70
N THR A 110 -6.86 -7.54 10.95
CA THR A 110 -7.81 -7.63 12.07
C THR A 110 -8.94 -6.62 11.90
N LEU A 111 -8.62 -5.35 11.61
CA LEU A 111 -9.61 -4.31 11.34
C LEU A 111 -10.46 -4.65 10.11
N GLY A 112 -9.82 -5.07 9.03
CA GLY A 112 -10.50 -5.45 7.80
C GLY A 112 -11.48 -6.60 8.00
N LEU A 113 -11.09 -7.65 8.71
CA LEU A 113 -11.96 -8.80 9.00
C LEU A 113 -13.12 -8.42 9.92
N ILE A 114 -12.85 -7.69 11.01
CA ILE A 114 -13.89 -7.24 11.95
C ILE A 114 -14.90 -6.35 11.23
N LEU A 115 -14.44 -5.32 10.51
CA LEU A 115 -15.33 -4.39 9.82
C LEU A 115 -16.09 -5.06 8.68
N ALA A 116 -15.45 -5.98 7.92
CA ALA A 116 -16.12 -6.77 6.90
C ALA A 116 -17.24 -7.63 7.51
N SER A 117 -16.97 -8.31 8.62
CA SER A 117 -18.00 -9.12 9.30
C SER A 117 -19.13 -8.28 9.87
N LEU A 118 -18.84 -7.12 10.44
CA LEU A 118 -19.86 -6.20 10.95
C LEU A 118 -20.77 -5.67 9.82
N VAL A 119 -20.18 -5.21 8.72
CA VAL A 119 -20.93 -4.61 7.60
C VAL A 119 -21.72 -5.67 6.81
N THR A 120 -21.13 -6.85 6.56
CA THR A 120 -21.78 -7.89 5.73
C THR A 120 -22.76 -8.75 6.50
N SER A 121 -22.48 -9.04 7.77
CA SER A 121 -23.17 -10.11 8.52
C SER A 121 -24.07 -9.61 9.65
N THR A 122 -24.02 -8.32 9.99
CA THR A 122 -24.76 -7.79 11.16
C THR A 122 -25.67 -6.61 10.84
N ASP A 123 -26.49 -6.22 11.80
CA ASP A 123 -27.49 -5.16 11.70
C ASP A 123 -27.02 -3.81 12.27
N ILE A 124 -25.68 -3.50 12.21
CA ILE A 124 -25.15 -2.21 12.66
C ILE A 124 -25.80 -1.02 11.95
N PHE A 125 -25.91 0.11 12.66
CA PHE A 125 -26.48 1.33 12.08
C PHE A 125 -25.60 1.88 10.96
N GLY A 126 -26.24 2.25 9.84
CA GLY A 126 -25.54 2.85 8.72
C GLY A 126 -24.64 1.92 7.92
N ARG A 127 -24.81 0.59 8.04
CA ARG A 127 -23.96 -0.42 7.39
C ARG A 127 -23.77 -0.22 5.88
N LYS A 128 -24.83 0.25 5.18
CA LYS A 128 -24.75 0.52 3.73
C LYS A 128 -23.79 1.66 3.42
N TYR A 129 -23.85 2.73 4.22
CA TYR A 129 -22.96 3.88 4.08
C TYR A 129 -21.55 3.53 4.53
N LEU A 130 -21.39 2.83 5.68
CA LEU A 130 -20.10 2.36 6.16
C LEU A 130 -19.39 1.46 5.15
N GLY A 131 -20.12 0.59 4.44
CA GLY A 131 -19.54 -0.26 3.41
C GLY A 131 -18.84 0.51 2.28
N PHE A 132 -19.34 1.71 1.96
CA PHE A 132 -18.71 2.61 0.99
C PHE A 132 -17.65 3.51 1.66
N LEU A 133 -17.97 4.11 2.79
CA LEU A 133 -17.12 5.07 3.48
C LEU A 133 -15.79 4.46 3.97
N LEU A 134 -15.80 3.20 4.38
CA LEU A 134 -14.59 2.47 4.81
C LEU A 134 -13.59 2.20 3.68
N ILE A 135 -13.96 2.45 2.42
CA ILE A 135 -13.03 2.34 1.28
C ILE A 135 -12.25 3.65 1.07
N ILE A 136 -12.79 4.79 1.50
CA ILE A 136 -12.21 6.11 1.26
C ILE A 136 -10.75 6.24 1.72
N PRO A 137 -10.34 5.70 2.91
CA PRO A 137 -8.93 5.79 3.34
C PRO A 137 -7.93 5.20 2.34
N TYR A 138 -8.34 4.20 1.57
CA TYR A 138 -7.48 3.59 0.55
C TYR A 138 -7.20 4.52 -0.65
N MET A 139 -8.07 5.49 -0.87
CA MET A 139 -7.90 6.49 -1.95
C MET A 139 -6.97 7.63 -1.52
N LEU A 140 -6.73 7.79 -0.21
CA LEU A 140 -5.82 8.82 0.29
C LEU A 140 -4.35 8.40 0.02
N PRO A 141 -3.53 9.30 -0.55
CA PRO A 141 -2.10 9.06 -0.65
C PRO A 141 -1.48 8.80 0.74
N SER A 142 -0.55 7.85 0.83
CA SER A 142 0.12 7.53 2.11
C SER A 142 0.85 8.74 2.72
N GLN A 143 1.31 9.66 1.89
CA GLN A 143 1.87 10.94 2.31
C GLN A 143 0.84 11.82 3.05
N ALA A 144 -0.37 11.91 2.53
CA ALA A 144 -1.45 12.70 3.13
C ALA A 144 -1.82 12.14 4.50
N MET A 145 -1.95 10.81 4.63
CA MET A 145 -2.21 10.16 5.92
C MET A 145 -1.09 10.45 6.93
N ALA A 146 0.17 10.30 6.55
CA ALA A 146 1.31 10.56 7.43
C ALA A 146 1.41 12.03 7.84
N THR A 147 1.17 12.96 6.91
CA THR A 147 1.16 14.39 7.20
C THR A 147 0.02 14.77 8.13
N ALA A 148 -1.19 14.25 7.91
CA ALA A 148 -2.32 14.48 8.79
C ALA A 148 -2.05 13.95 10.20
N TRP A 149 -1.50 12.73 10.31
CA TRP A 149 -1.10 12.14 11.59
C TRP A 149 -0.09 13.01 12.31
N LEU A 150 0.96 13.44 11.61
CA LEU A 150 1.97 14.32 12.16
C LEU A 150 1.38 15.66 12.62
N THR A 151 0.51 16.27 11.82
CA THR A 151 -0.17 17.53 12.17
C THR A 151 -1.02 17.39 13.44
N MET A 152 -1.62 16.20 13.66
CA MET A 152 -2.40 15.93 14.87
C MET A 152 -1.53 15.73 16.12
N PHE A 153 -0.46 14.94 16.01
CA PHE A 153 0.25 14.34 17.15
C PHE A 153 1.66 14.89 17.41
N LYS A 154 2.22 15.75 16.53
CA LYS A 154 3.55 16.31 16.80
C LYS A 154 3.53 17.24 17.99
N ASN A 155 4.70 17.37 18.64
CA ASN A 155 4.93 18.31 19.73
C ASN A 155 6.17 19.17 19.46
N ARG A 156 6.27 20.33 20.15
CA ARG A 156 7.38 21.29 19.99
C ARG A 156 8.75 20.74 20.38
N LYS A 157 8.79 19.71 21.24
CA LYS A 157 10.07 19.13 21.71
C LYS A 157 10.88 18.52 20.58
N ILE A 158 10.21 18.00 19.53
CA ILE A 158 10.89 17.31 18.46
C ILE A 158 11.21 18.25 17.31
N SER A 159 10.28 19.09 16.85
CA SER A 159 10.56 20.06 15.78
C SER A 159 9.41 21.01 15.46
N GLY A 160 9.71 22.30 15.33
CA GLY A 160 8.87 23.30 14.69
C GLY A 160 7.57 23.66 15.41
N PRO A 161 6.52 24.07 14.70
CA PRO A 161 5.27 24.50 15.30
C PRO A 161 4.52 23.34 15.98
N PRO A 162 3.68 23.65 16.99
CA PRO A 162 2.92 22.63 17.73
C PRO A 162 1.98 21.84 16.82
N GLY A 163 1.64 20.63 17.22
CA GLY A 163 0.56 19.86 16.61
C GLY A 163 -0.82 20.31 17.11
N MET A 164 -1.86 19.75 16.50
CA MET A 164 -3.24 20.08 16.86
C MET A 164 -3.55 19.82 18.35
N LEU A 165 -3.18 18.64 18.86
CA LEU A 165 -3.43 18.28 20.25
C LEU A 165 -2.67 19.18 21.22
N GLU A 166 -1.41 19.51 20.92
CA GLU A 166 -0.61 20.42 21.74
C GLU A 166 -1.21 21.84 21.75
N SER A 167 -1.78 22.31 20.64
CA SER A 167 -2.46 23.60 20.54
C SER A 167 -3.72 23.65 21.41
N PHE A 168 -4.34 22.52 21.70
CA PHE A 168 -5.45 22.38 22.65
C PHE A 168 -4.99 22.08 24.09
N GLY A 169 -3.69 22.18 24.39
CA GLY A 169 -3.13 21.95 25.71
C GLY A 169 -2.87 20.48 26.06
N ILE A 170 -3.03 19.56 25.11
CA ILE A 170 -2.72 18.14 25.30
C ILE A 170 -1.34 17.88 24.74
N ASN A 171 -0.37 17.51 25.57
CA ASN A 171 0.98 17.17 25.14
C ASN A 171 1.08 15.70 24.75
N PRO A 172 1.00 15.34 23.44
CA PRO A 172 1.17 13.96 23.02
C PRO A 172 2.62 13.50 23.23
N PRO A 173 2.84 12.23 23.63
CA PRO A 173 4.19 11.70 23.77
C PRO A 173 4.86 11.54 22.41
N ASP A 174 6.20 11.69 22.38
CA ASP A 174 7.01 11.67 21.15
C ASP A 174 6.83 10.39 20.33
N TRP A 175 6.70 9.25 21.00
CA TRP A 175 6.49 7.95 20.36
C TRP A 175 5.15 7.81 19.61
N LEU A 176 4.19 8.69 19.86
CA LEU A 176 2.93 8.74 19.13
C LEU A 176 3.06 9.54 17.83
N ALA A 177 3.97 10.52 17.78
CA ALA A 177 4.21 11.34 16.58
C ALA A 177 5.17 10.67 15.61
N TYR A 178 6.25 10.06 16.11
CA TYR A 178 7.35 9.54 15.30
C TYR A 178 7.78 8.14 15.72
N GLY A 179 8.32 7.37 14.75
CA GLY A 179 8.88 6.06 14.99
C GLY A 179 8.01 4.88 14.51
N PRO A 180 8.30 3.66 14.98
CA PRO A 180 7.68 2.45 14.41
C PRO A 180 6.18 2.34 14.64
N LEU A 181 5.67 2.83 15.78
CA LEU A 181 4.27 2.70 16.13
C LEU A 181 3.37 3.56 15.22
N PRO A 182 3.58 4.89 15.06
CA PRO A 182 2.75 5.68 14.16
C PRO A 182 2.90 5.25 12.70
N ILE A 183 4.09 4.82 12.26
CA ILE A 183 4.26 4.26 10.92
C ILE A 183 3.35 3.03 10.73
N SER A 184 3.37 2.10 11.69
CA SER A 184 2.55 0.88 11.64
C SER A 184 1.05 1.18 11.64
N ILE A 185 0.60 2.12 12.47
CA ILE A 185 -0.80 2.54 12.55
C ILE A 185 -1.25 3.24 11.28
N CYS A 186 -0.48 4.22 10.79
CA CYS A 186 -0.82 4.94 9.55
C CYS A 186 -0.90 3.99 8.34
N MET A 187 0.07 3.07 8.23
CA MET A 187 0.02 2.04 7.18
C MET A 187 -1.18 1.10 7.35
N ALA A 188 -1.48 0.67 8.57
CA ALA A 188 -2.64 -0.16 8.84
C ALA A 188 -3.94 0.54 8.47
N LEU A 189 -4.10 1.83 8.83
CA LEU A 189 -5.27 2.63 8.48
C LEU A 189 -5.37 2.92 6.98
N SER A 190 -4.26 2.93 6.26
CA SER A 190 -4.26 3.07 4.79
C SER A 190 -4.60 1.76 4.08
N TYR A 191 -4.27 0.59 4.67
CA TYR A 191 -4.40 -0.70 3.98
C TYR A 191 -5.53 -1.59 4.50
N PHE A 192 -6.13 -1.33 5.68
CA PHE A 192 -7.28 -2.13 6.14
C PHE A 192 -8.47 -2.09 5.17
N PRO A 193 -8.73 -1.02 4.38
CA PRO A 193 -9.85 -1.05 3.44
C PRO A 193 -9.67 -2.08 2.33
N PHE A 194 -8.43 -2.36 1.95
CA PHE A 194 -8.13 -3.44 1.01
C PHE A 194 -8.48 -4.81 1.61
N ALA A 195 -8.08 -5.05 2.88
CA ALA A 195 -8.46 -6.23 3.63
C ALA A 195 -9.99 -6.33 3.78
N PHE A 196 -10.65 -5.22 4.13
CA PHE A 196 -12.10 -5.09 4.25
C PHE A 196 -12.82 -5.51 2.96
N LEU A 197 -12.36 -5.02 1.79
CA LEU A 197 -12.95 -5.35 0.49
C LEU A 197 -12.85 -6.84 0.17
N LEU A 198 -11.67 -7.43 0.36
CA LEU A 198 -11.46 -8.84 0.08
C LEU A 198 -12.25 -9.74 1.03
N PHE A 199 -12.25 -9.43 2.34
CA PHE A 199 -13.06 -10.17 3.31
C PHE A 199 -14.56 -9.99 3.08
N SER A 200 -15.03 -8.78 2.79
CA SER A 200 -16.44 -8.52 2.46
C SER A 200 -16.90 -9.30 1.23
N SER A 201 -16.06 -9.33 0.19
CA SER A 201 -16.33 -10.12 -1.02
C SER A 201 -16.40 -11.62 -0.72
N SER A 202 -15.45 -12.14 0.08
CA SER A 202 -15.41 -13.56 0.44
C SER A 202 -16.56 -13.96 1.37
N LEU A 203 -16.84 -13.16 2.40
CA LEU A 203 -17.98 -13.39 3.30
C LEU A 203 -19.32 -13.38 2.57
N SER A 204 -19.48 -12.52 1.57
CA SER A 204 -20.71 -12.45 0.77
C SER A 204 -20.94 -13.68 -0.12
N LYS A 205 -19.89 -14.46 -0.40
CA LYS A 205 -19.95 -15.69 -1.22
C LYS A 205 -20.19 -16.96 -0.39
N ILE A 206 -20.01 -16.89 0.94
CA ILE A 206 -20.29 -18.04 1.83
C ILE A 206 -21.79 -18.23 1.91
N ASP A 207 -22.24 -19.46 1.64
CA ASP A 207 -23.65 -19.80 1.68
C ASP A 207 -24.17 -19.78 3.12
N MET A 208 -25.25 -19.03 3.34
CA MET A 208 -25.91 -18.92 4.62
C MET A 208 -26.48 -20.25 5.12
N GLN A 209 -26.84 -21.16 4.23
CA GLN A 209 -27.35 -22.49 4.58
C GLN A 209 -26.38 -23.27 5.47
N LEU A 210 -25.06 -23.11 5.28
CA LEU A 210 -24.05 -23.74 6.13
C LEU A 210 -24.15 -23.29 7.59
N GLU A 211 -24.46 -22.02 7.82
CA GLU A 211 -24.66 -21.47 9.17
C GLU A 211 -26.00 -21.92 9.76
N GLU A 212 -27.06 -21.92 8.96
CA GLU A 212 -28.40 -22.34 9.38
C GLU A 212 -28.42 -23.84 9.76
N VAL A 213 -27.84 -24.69 8.93
CA VAL A 213 -27.73 -26.13 9.23
C VAL A 213 -26.90 -26.36 10.49
N ALA A 214 -25.74 -25.70 10.62
CA ALA A 214 -24.93 -25.84 11.81
C ALA A 214 -25.70 -25.39 13.10
N SER A 215 -26.47 -24.31 12.99
CA SER A 215 -27.29 -23.81 14.12
C SER A 215 -28.43 -24.77 14.48
N THR A 216 -29.04 -25.44 13.51
CA THR A 216 -30.08 -26.47 13.72
C THR A 216 -29.50 -27.66 14.48
N PHE A 217 -28.22 -27.99 14.25
CA PHE A 217 -27.51 -29.00 15.06
C PHE A 217 -26.98 -28.48 16.40
N GLY A 218 -27.39 -27.28 16.83
CA GLY A 218 -27.02 -26.71 18.13
C GLY A 218 -25.65 -26.04 18.19
N ALA A 219 -24.99 -25.79 17.06
CA ALA A 219 -23.72 -25.10 17.06
C ALA A 219 -23.90 -23.63 17.47
N LYS A 220 -23.13 -23.19 18.47
CA LYS A 220 -23.09 -21.78 18.92
C LYS A 220 -22.33 -20.93 17.87
N THR A 221 -22.65 -19.64 17.78
CA THR A 221 -22.03 -18.68 16.87
C THR A 221 -20.50 -18.75 16.88
N LYS A 222 -19.86 -18.88 18.04
CA LYS A 222 -18.39 -19.03 18.16
C LYS A 222 -17.89 -20.28 17.42
N ALA A 223 -18.62 -21.40 17.50
CA ALA A 223 -18.24 -22.64 16.81
C ALA A 223 -18.42 -22.51 15.30
N ILE A 224 -19.49 -21.86 14.84
CA ILE A 224 -19.72 -21.58 13.41
C ILE A 224 -18.58 -20.72 12.85
N TRP A 225 -18.22 -19.64 13.53
CA TRP A 225 -17.10 -18.79 13.12
C TRP A 225 -15.77 -19.53 13.09
N SER A 226 -15.40 -20.23 14.16
CA SER A 226 -14.08 -20.87 14.27
C SER A 226 -13.93 -22.13 13.40
N LYS A 227 -15.03 -22.91 13.19
CA LYS A 227 -14.95 -24.20 12.48
C LYS A 227 -15.45 -24.15 11.03
N ILE A 228 -16.21 -23.13 10.64
CA ILE A 228 -16.78 -23.01 9.29
C ILE A 228 -16.27 -21.74 8.60
N ILE A 229 -16.56 -20.55 9.16
CA ILE A 229 -16.30 -19.29 8.46
C ILE A 229 -14.79 -19.00 8.34
N LEU A 230 -14.05 -19.03 9.46
CA LEU A 230 -12.61 -18.74 9.45
C LEU A 230 -11.81 -19.71 8.56
N PRO A 231 -12.04 -21.04 8.59
CA PRO A 231 -11.38 -21.95 7.66
C PRO A 231 -11.67 -21.64 6.18
N LEU A 232 -12.89 -21.25 5.83
CA LEU A 232 -13.26 -20.86 4.49
C LEU A 232 -12.62 -19.53 4.06
N LEU A 233 -12.26 -18.67 5.01
CA LEU A 233 -11.56 -17.40 4.76
C LEU A 233 -10.04 -17.54 4.69
N ILE A 234 -9.45 -18.72 5.03
CA ILE A 234 -7.98 -18.90 5.01
C ILE A 234 -7.35 -18.46 3.67
N PRO A 235 -7.86 -18.83 2.49
CA PRO A 235 -7.27 -18.40 1.22
C PRO A 235 -7.24 -16.88 1.09
N THR A 236 -8.37 -16.23 1.41
CA THR A 236 -8.48 -14.77 1.39
C THR A 236 -7.54 -14.13 2.41
N THR A 237 -7.45 -14.69 3.61
CA THR A 237 -6.56 -14.19 4.67
C THR A 237 -5.11 -14.25 4.22
N MET A 238 -4.68 -15.34 3.58
CA MET A 238 -3.32 -15.47 3.06
C MET A 238 -3.02 -14.44 1.97
N SER A 239 -3.92 -14.26 1.00
CA SER A 239 -3.76 -13.24 -0.04
C SER A 239 -3.73 -11.83 0.54
N VAL A 240 -4.64 -11.50 1.48
CA VAL A 240 -4.62 -10.19 2.16
C VAL A 240 -3.31 -9.98 2.90
N LEU A 241 -2.82 -11.00 3.61
CA LEU A 241 -1.56 -10.94 4.35
C LEU A 241 -0.39 -10.65 3.40
N LEU A 242 -0.19 -11.49 2.39
CA LEU A 242 0.94 -11.39 1.48
C LEU A 242 0.94 -10.08 0.68
N LEU A 243 -0.21 -9.70 0.15
CA LEU A 243 -0.35 -8.46 -0.63
C LEU A 243 -0.21 -7.21 0.26
N THR A 244 -0.69 -7.24 1.51
CA THR A 244 -0.52 -6.12 2.44
C THR A 244 0.94 -5.99 2.86
N VAL A 245 1.64 -7.10 3.15
CA VAL A 245 3.09 -7.09 3.44
C VAL A 245 3.87 -6.52 2.25
N ALA A 246 3.57 -6.96 1.03
CA ALA A 246 4.24 -6.44 -0.17
C ALA A 246 4.03 -4.92 -0.34
N ARG A 247 2.82 -4.42 -0.07
CA ARG A 247 2.51 -2.99 -0.13
C ARG A 247 3.21 -2.19 0.97
N THR A 248 3.23 -2.68 2.20
CA THR A 248 3.88 -1.99 3.33
C THR A 248 5.39 -1.90 3.12
N LEU A 249 6.04 -2.96 2.63
CA LEU A 249 7.47 -2.95 2.31
C LEU A 249 7.82 -1.96 1.18
N GLY A 250 6.94 -1.80 0.19
CA GLY A 250 7.11 -0.85 -0.91
C GLY A 250 6.73 0.60 -0.58
N THR A 251 6.11 0.86 0.59
CA THR A 251 5.68 2.21 0.96
C THR A 251 6.88 3.06 1.39
N PHE A 252 6.99 4.25 0.82
CA PHE A 252 8.07 5.20 1.10
C PHE A 252 7.62 6.39 1.94
N ALA A 253 6.51 7.05 1.58
CA ALA A 253 6.16 8.36 2.12
C ALA A 253 5.88 8.35 3.63
N THR A 254 5.14 7.37 4.13
CA THR A 254 4.84 7.27 5.57
C THR A 254 6.10 7.06 6.42
N PRO A 255 7.01 6.10 6.11
CA PRO A 255 8.27 5.97 6.83
C PRO A 255 9.18 7.19 6.70
N TYR A 256 9.18 7.85 5.56
CA TYR A 256 9.98 9.06 5.37
C TYR A 256 9.54 10.18 6.30
N ILE A 257 8.23 10.44 6.39
CA ILE A 257 7.68 11.53 7.21
C ILE A 257 7.77 11.21 8.71
N LEU A 258 7.41 9.99 9.11
CA LEU A 258 7.26 9.63 10.52
C LEU A 258 8.48 8.90 11.10
N GLY A 259 9.36 8.34 10.26
CA GLY A 259 10.52 7.56 10.69
C GLY A 259 11.82 8.38 10.69
N THR A 260 12.07 9.15 9.62
CA THR A 260 13.34 9.88 9.45
C THR A 260 13.66 10.81 10.61
N PRO A 261 12.71 11.60 11.18
CA PRO A 261 13.01 12.44 12.33
C PRO A 261 13.41 11.66 13.59
N ALA A 262 12.88 10.43 13.75
CA ALA A 262 13.23 9.53 14.84
C ALA A 262 14.47 8.66 14.53
N LYS A 263 15.15 8.88 13.40
CA LYS A 263 16.27 8.04 12.90
C LYS A 263 15.87 6.57 12.73
N TYR A 264 14.59 6.31 12.52
CA TYR A 264 14.02 4.98 12.30
C TYR A 264 13.81 4.76 10.80
N ASN A 265 14.85 4.29 10.13
CA ASN A 265 14.83 4.08 8.70
C ASN A 265 14.29 2.68 8.35
N LEU A 266 13.47 2.63 7.31
CA LEU A 266 13.05 1.42 6.63
C LEU A 266 13.89 1.23 5.35
N LEU A 267 13.78 0.08 4.71
CA LEU A 267 14.56 -0.22 3.52
C LEU A 267 14.26 0.76 2.37
N SER A 268 13.01 1.19 2.22
CA SER A 268 12.59 2.21 1.24
C SER A 268 13.21 3.59 1.52
N THR A 269 13.31 4.00 2.78
CA THR A 269 13.94 5.27 3.17
C THR A 269 15.46 5.20 3.12
N SER A 270 16.06 4.04 3.39
CA SER A 270 17.49 3.80 3.22
C SER A 270 17.89 3.91 1.74
N LEU A 271 17.11 3.31 0.84
CA LEU A 271 17.29 3.46 -0.60
C LEU A 271 17.27 4.94 -1.00
N TYR A 272 16.28 5.70 -0.53
CA TYR A 272 16.18 7.12 -0.83
C TYR A 272 17.35 7.94 -0.27
N SER A 273 17.84 7.61 0.93
CA SER A 273 19.01 8.29 1.49
C SER A 273 20.26 8.04 0.65
N SER A 274 20.43 6.82 0.11
CA SER A 274 21.52 6.48 -0.83
C SER A 274 21.40 7.22 -2.17
N VAL A 275 20.16 7.46 -2.66
CA VAL A 275 19.93 8.34 -3.83
C VAL A 275 20.43 9.75 -3.56
N ARG A 276 20.10 10.31 -2.39
CA ARG A 276 20.53 11.67 -2.01
C ARG A 276 22.04 11.80 -1.81
N SER A 277 22.71 10.70 -1.46
CA SER A 277 24.16 10.63 -1.31
C SER A 277 24.90 10.33 -2.63
N ASN A 278 24.18 10.29 -3.78
CA ASN A 278 24.70 9.95 -5.10
C ASN A 278 25.41 8.58 -5.19
N GLU A 279 25.02 7.62 -4.34
CA GLU A 279 25.57 6.27 -4.33
C GLU A 279 24.80 5.34 -5.28
N SER A 280 24.84 5.62 -6.59
CA SER A 280 24.01 4.94 -7.61
C SER A 280 24.12 3.42 -7.60
N GLY A 281 25.31 2.84 -7.36
CA GLY A 281 25.50 1.40 -7.29
C GLY A 281 24.84 0.79 -6.05
N VAL A 282 24.94 1.45 -4.88
CA VAL A 282 24.23 1.02 -3.65
C VAL A 282 22.72 1.09 -3.83
N VAL A 283 22.21 2.18 -4.43
CA VAL A 283 20.80 2.35 -4.80
C VAL A 283 20.33 1.18 -5.66
N ALA A 284 21.10 0.81 -6.67
CA ALA A 284 20.78 -0.30 -7.57
C ALA A 284 20.67 -1.64 -6.82
N VAL A 285 21.62 -1.96 -5.95
CA VAL A 285 21.57 -3.18 -5.14
C VAL A 285 20.33 -3.19 -4.22
N LEU A 286 20.06 -2.10 -3.49
CA LEU A 286 18.88 -2.00 -2.62
C LEU A 286 17.58 -2.11 -3.39
N ALA A 287 17.49 -1.51 -4.59
CA ALA A 287 16.32 -1.59 -5.46
C ALA A 287 16.09 -3.03 -5.96
N ILE A 288 17.15 -3.76 -6.32
CA ILE A 288 17.07 -5.18 -6.69
C ILE A 288 16.55 -6.01 -5.52
N VAL A 289 17.08 -5.81 -4.32
CA VAL A 289 16.64 -6.56 -3.12
C VAL A 289 15.15 -6.31 -2.84
N LEU A 290 14.72 -5.05 -2.82
CA LEU A 290 13.29 -4.71 -2.64
C LEU A 290 12.41 -5.35 -3.72
N SER A 291 12.85 -5.31 -4.97
CA SER A 291 12.12 -5.90 -6.09
C SER A 291 12.03 -7.43 -5.96
N LEU A 292 13.12 -8.10 -5.57
CA LEU A 292 13.15 -9.54 -5.35
C LEU A 292 12.23 -9.97 -4.20
N ILE A 293 12.21 -9.22 -3.09
CA ILE A 293 11.27 -9.47 -1.98
C ILE A 293 9.83 -9.34 -2.48
N GLY A 294 9.51 -8.28 -3.24
CA GLY A 294 8.18 -8.07 -3.82
C GLY A 294 7.76 -9.20 -4.77
N VAL A 295 8.64 -9.60 -5.68
CA VAL A 295 8.39 -10.72 -6.61
C VAL A 295 8.22 -12.04 -5.86
N MET A 296 9.05 -12.32 -4.85
CA MET A 296 8.94 -13.52 -4.03
C MET A 296 7.59 -13.59 -3.30
N LEU A 297 7.15 -12.49 -2.70
CA LEU A 297 5.85 -12.43 -2.03
C LEU A 297 4.70 -12.66 -3.02
N LEU A 298 4.78 -12.08 -4.22
CA LEU A 298 3.77 -12.27 -5.26
C LEU A 298 3.73 -13.73 -5.77
N LEU A 299 4.89 -14.36 -5.95
CA LEU A 299 4.94 -15.78 -6.36
C LEU A 299 4.36 -16.70 -5.27
N VAL A 300 4.66 -16.40 -4.00
CA VAL A 300 4.07 -17.14 -2.86
C VAL A 300 2.56 -16.95 -2.84
N ASP A 301 2.03 -15.73 -3.08
CA ASP A 301 0.60 -15.49 -3.14
C ASP A 301 -0.07 -16.31 -4.27
N ILE A 302 0.49 -16.26 -5.48
CA ILE A 302 -0.02 -17.05 -6.61
C ILE A 302 -0.04 -18.55 -6.27
N TRP A 303 1.01 -19.07 -5.63
CA TRP A 303 1.10 -20.49 -5.26
C TRP A 303 0.06 -20.84 -4.19
N VAL A 304 -0.09 -20.02 -3.15
CA VAL A 304 -1.09 -20.20 -2.09
C VAL A 304 -2.49 -20.17 -2.67
N VAL A 305 -2.83 -19.15 -3.46
CA VAL A 305 -4.16 -19.01 -4.07
C VAL A 305 -4.49 -20.22 -4.93
N ARG A 306 -3.57 -20.68 -5.81
CA ARG A 306 -3.78 -21.87 -6.65
C ARG A 306 -4.04 -23.14 -5.85
N LYS A 307 -3.30 -23.34 -4.74
CA LYS A 307 -3.47 -24.51 -3.88
C LYS A 307 -4.83 -24.55 -3.21
N TRP A 308 -5.33 -23.38 -2.75
CA TRP A 308 -6.54 -23.27 -1.95
C TRP A 308 -7.82 -23.04 -2.80
N GLN A 309 -7.72 -22.57 -4.04
CA GLN A 309 -8.87 -22.43 -4.93
C GLN A 309 -9.63 -23.75 -5.15
N ARG A 310 -8.96 -24.89 -5.02
CA ARG A 310 -9.58 -26.22 -5.11
C ARG A 310 -10.61 -26.50 -4.01
N PHE A 311 -10.58 -25.75 -2.91
CA PHE A 311 -11.47 -25.93 -1.76
C PHE A 311 -12.63 -24.91 -1.73
N VAL A 312 -12.62 -23.89 -2.58
CA VAL A 312 -13.58 -22.77 -2.57
C VAL A 312 -14.77 -22.99 -3.52
N THR A 313 -14.82 -24.09 -4.26
CA THR A 313 -15.88 -24.38 -5.26
C THR A 313 -17.24 -24.78 -4.67
N VAL A 314 -17.51 -24.55 -3.38
CA VAL A 314 -18.83 -24.71 -2.78
C VAL A 314 -19.61 -23.39 -2.86
N GLY A 315 -19.72 -22.84 -4.06
CA GLY A 315 -20.48 -21.61 -4.35
C GLY A 315 -21.71 -21.97 -5.19
N GLY A 316 -22.75 -22.48 -4.60
CA GLY A 316 -24.07 -22.47 -5.20
C GLY A 316 -24.61 -21.04 -5.35
N LYS A 317 -25.74 -20.85 -6.07
CA LYS A 317 -26.53 -19.61 -6.02
C LYS A 317 -27.10 -19.45 -4.59
N GLY A 318 -26.21 -19.09 -3.62
CA GLY A 318 -26.57 -18.99 -2.22
C GLY A 318 -27.57 -17.87 -1.96
N ILE A 319 -28.42 -18.10 -1.00
CA ILE A 319 -29.37 -17.08 -0.50
C ILE A 319 -28.55 -15.94 0.10
N LYS A 320 -28.84 -14.69 -0.30
CA LYS A 320 -28.18 -13.50 0.25
C LYS A 320 -28.27 -13.50 1.78
N ARG A 321 -27.14 -13.34 2.42
CA ARG A 321 -27.01 -13.35 3.88
C ARG A 321 -27.92 -12.30 4.52
N LYS A 322 -28.83 -12.76 5.37
CA LYS A 322 -29.63 -11.86 6.22
C LYS A 322 -28.78 -11.42 7.40
N PRO A 323 -28.79 -10.11 7.76
CA PRO A 323 -28.00 -9.62 8.87
C PRO A 323 -28.49 -10.22 10.20
N SER A 324 -27.57 -10.75 10.99
CA SER A 324 -27.87 -11.21 12.34
C SER A 324 -28.07 -10.03 13.28
N LYS A 325 -29.03 -10.14 14.18
CA LYS A 325 -29.31 -9.11 15.19
C LYS A 325 -28.26 -9.16 16.30
N LEU A 326 -27.56 -8.07 16.52
CA LEU A 326 -26.54 -7.96 17.58
C LEU A 326 -27.14 -7.67 18.97
N GLY A 327 -28.42 -7.35 19.06
CA GLY A 327 -29.07 -7.01 20.34
C GLY A 327 -28.35 -5.86 21.05
N ILE A 328 -27.92 -6.08 22.30
CA ILE A 328 -27.25 -5.06 23.13
C ILE A 328 -25.89 -4.62 22.58
N PHE A 329 -25.20 -5.47 21.81
CA PHE A 329 -23.90 -5.15 21.20
C PHE A 329 -24.00 -4.31 19.92
N ARG A 330 -25.21 -4.03 19.41
CA ARG A 330 -25.41 -3.25 18.20
C ARG A 330 -24.84 -1.85 18.30
N THR A 331 -25.11 -1.14 19.39
CA THR A 331 -24.64 0.24 19.60
C THR A 331 -23.11 0.32 19.74
N PRO A 332 -22.45 -0.43 20.63
CA PRO A 332 -21.01 -0.35 20.79
C PRO A 332 -20.25 -0.77 19.53
N THR A 333 -20.69 -1.78 18.79
CA THR A 333 -20.04 -2.18 17.53
C THR A 333 -20.26 -1.16 16.42
N THR A 334 -21.41 -0.49 16.39
CA THR A 334 -21.67 0.62 15.47
C THR A 334 -20.73 1.80 15.77
N ILE A 335 -20.60 2.21 17.04
CA ILE A 335 -19.70 3.28 17.46
C ILE A 335 -18.27 2.94 17.09
N PHE A 336 -17.83 1.72 17.36
CA PHE A 336 -16.48 1.25 16.97
C PHE A 336 -16.23 1.42 15.47
N ALA A 337 -17.15 0.96 14.61
CA ALA A 337 -17.00 1.06 13.17
C ALA A 337 -16.95 2.51 12.67
N TRP A 338 -17.75 3.40 13.25
CA TRP A 338 -17.72 4.83 12.95
C TRP A 338 -16.45 5.51 13.45
N ILE A 339 -15.93 5.14 14.63
CA ILE A 339 -14.65 5.66 15.15
C ILE A 339 -13.51 5.30 14.20
N ILE A 340 -13.46 4.04 13.71
CA ILE A 340 -12.42 3.66 12.74
C ILE A 340 -12.53 4.47 11.45
N PHE A 341 -13.73 4.71 10.94
CA PHE A 341 -13.93 5.59 9.78
C PHE A 341 -13.47 7.03 10.06
N LEU A 342 -13.82 7.58 11.22
CA LEU A 342 -13.41 8.93 11.61
C LEU A 342 -11.89 9.05 11.72
N LEU A 343 -11.22 8.07 12.31
CA LEU A 343 -9.76 8.09 12.46
C LEU A 343 -9.02 7.83 11.15
N ALA A 344 -9.55 6.97 10.28
CA ALA A 344 -8.85 6.54 9.08
C ALA A 344 -9.10 7.42 7.85
N ALA A 345 -10.26 8.09 7.77
CA ALA A 345 -10.64 8.89 6.61
C ALA A 345 -10.98 10.35 6.99
N PHE A 346 -12.03 10.52 7.77
CA PHE A 346 -12.61 11.84 8.02
C PHE A 346 -11.64 12.73 8.80
N GLY A 347 -11.01 12.22 9.88
CA GLY A 347 -10.04 12.98 10.69
C GLY A 347 -8.85 13.48 9.88
N PRO A 348 -8.10 12.60 9.19
CA PRO A 348 -7.02 13.04 8.30
C PRO A 348 -7.46 14.04 7.25
N PHE A 349 -8.61 13.83 6.62
CA PHE A 349 -9.14 14.75 5.62
C PHE A 349 -9.46 16.14 6.22
N VAL A 350 -10.13 16.19 7.36
CA VAL A 350 -10.47 17.45 8.04
C VAL A 350 -9.21 18.18 8.48
N VAL A 351 -8.24 17.48 9.07
CA VAL A 351 -6.98 18.10 9.53
C VAL A 351 -6.21 18.67 8.34
N LEU A 352 -6.13 17.96 7.23
CA LEU A 352 -5.48 18.49 6.03
C LEU A 352 -6.24 19.67 5.45
N ALA A 353 -7.56 19.60 5.36
CA ALA A 353 -8.38 20.72 4.90
C ALA A 353 -8.19 21.96 5.79
N LEU A 354 -8.21 21.79 7.11
CA LEU A 354 -7.94 22.88 8.04
C LEU A 354 -6.53 23.45 7.88
N SER A 355 -5.52 22.58 7.65
CA SER A 355 -4.15 23.05 7.46
C SER A 355 -3.97 23.91 6.19
N THR A 356 -4.80 23.74 5.16
CA THR A 356 -4.79 24.63 3.98
C THR A 356 -5.35 26.03 4.26
N LEU A 357 -6.11 26.17 5.32
CA LEU A 357 -6.71 27.44 5.73
C LEU A 357 -5.86 28.20 6.76
N MET A 358 -4.81 27.58 7.32
CA MET A 358 -3.94 28.19 8.31
C MET A 358 -2.88 29.08 7.67
N ARG A 359 -2.72 30.32 8.12
CA ARG A 359 -1.62 31.20 7.70
C ARG A 359 -0.27 30.72 8.26
N GLU A 360 -0.24 30.35 9.53
CA GLU A 360 0.92 29.77 10.22
C GLU A 360 0.67 28.31 10.52
N PRO A 361 1.47 27.37 9.98
CA PRO A 361 1.30 25.94 10.24
C PRO A 361 1.35 25.62 11.74
N GLY A 362 0.39 24.82 12.20
CA GLY A 362 0.32 24.38 13.60
C GLY A 362 -0.31 25.36 14.59
N ASN A 363 -0.73 26.52 14.16
CA ASN A 363 -1.49 27.46 14.99
C ASN A 363 -2.98 27.29 14.71
N PHE A 364 -3.69 26.59 15.59
CA PHE A 364 -5.12 26.28 15.48
C PHE A 364 -6.03 27.33 16.10
N SER A 365 -5.54 28.58 16.29
CA SER A 365 -6.39 29.71 16.73
C SER A 365 -7.30 30.19 15.61
N PHE A 366 -8.52 30.62 15.95
CA PHE A 366 -9.47 31.11 14.95
C PHE A 366 -8.94 32.31 14.16
N SER A 367 -8.10 33.16 14.76
CA SER A 367 -7.48 34.29 14.08
C SER A 367 -6.46 33.92 13.00
N ASN A 368 -5.98 32.69 13.01
CA ASN A 368 -5.00 32.17 12.05
C ASN A 368 -5.66 31.55 10.81
N PHE A 369 -6.97 31.32 10.81
CA PHE A 369 -7.65 30.77 9.66
C PHE A 369 -7.97 31.84 8.61
N GLY A 370 -7.68 31.54 7.35
CA GLY A 370 -7.93 32.41 6.21
C GLY A 370 -7.71 31.69 4.89
N LEU A 371 -7.97 32.37 3.80
CA LEU A 371 -7.84 31.83 2.44
C LEU A 371 -6.49 32.19 1.79
N ALA A 372 -5.49 32.55 2.58
CA ALA A 372 -4.21 33.04 2.07
C ALA A 372 -3.54 32.13 1.02
N TYR A 373 -3.53 30.81 1.24
CA TYR A 373 -2.98 29.86 0.27
C TYR A 373 -3.87 29.69 -0.98
N TRP A 374 -5.15 30.04 -0.90
CA TRP A 374 -6.08 29.92 -2.02
C TRP A 374 -6.11 31.20 -2.87
N THR A 375 -6.13 32.36 -2.24
CA THR A 375 -6.28 33.68 -2.91
C THR A 375 -4.98 34.44 -3.05
N GLY A 376 -3.90 34.01 -2.38
CA GLY A 376 -2.62 34.72 -2.31
C GLY A 376 -2.52 35.60 -1.05
N ILE A 377 -1.26 35.94 -0.72
CA ILE A 377 -0.91 36.85 0.37
C ILE A 377 -0.30 38.09 -0.25
N ASP A 378 -1.00 39.22 -0.11
CA ASP A 378 -0.50 40.52 -0.49
C ASP A 378 -0.04 41.24 0.78
N VAL A 379 1.20 40.99 1.20
CA VAL A 379 1.85 41.69 2.33
C VAL A 379 3.03 42.46 1.75
N PRO A 380 3.26 43.71 2.16
CA PRO A 380 4.42 44.50 1.72
C PRO A 380 5.73 43.69 1.88
N GLY A 381 6.38 43.34 0.79
CA GLY A 381 7.62 42.56 0.74
C GLY A 381 7.46 41.04 0.54
N MET A 382 6.24 40.49 0.50
CA MET A 382 5.99 39.08 0.27
C MET A 382 4.72 38.87 -0.56
N ASN A 383 4.87 39.01 -1.87
CA ASN A 383 3.75 38.73 -2.79
C ASN A 383 3.84 37.27 -3.22
N GLN A 384 3.06 36.39 -2.57
CA GLN A 384 2.93 34.98 -2.94
C GLN A 384 1.55 34.75 -3.57
N PRO A 385 1.51 34.38 -4.88
CA PRO A 385 0.24 34.04 -5.52
C PRO A 385 -0.37 32.80 -4.85
N GLY A 386 -1.67 32.83 -4.64
CA GLY A 386 -2.44 31.67 -4.18
C GLY A 386 -2.73 30.71 -5.32
N ILE A 387 -3.31 29.55 -5.00
CA ILE A 387 -3.66 28.53 -6.01
C ILE A 387 -4.56 29.11 -7.11
N PHE A 388 -5.51 29.97 -6.77
CA PHE A 388 -6.42 30.59 -7.75
C PHE A 388 -5.84 31.83 -8.45
N THR A 389 -4.72 32.35 -8.00
CA THR A 389 -4.10 33.55 -8.55
C THR A 389 -2.73 33.28 -9.17
N SER A 390 -2.25 32.04 -9.09
CA SER A 390 -1.01 31.60 -9.71
C SER A 390 -1.16 31.51 -11.22
N PRO A 391 -0.31 32.19 -12.02
CA PRO A 391 -0.34 32.07 -13.48
C PRO A 391 -0.14 30.65 -14.01
N GLU A 392 0.57 29.79 -13.23
CA GLU A 392 0.88 28.41 -13.61
C GLU A 392 -0.33 27.46 -13.48
N VAL A 393 -1.38 27.86 -12.75
CA VAL A 393 -2.60 27.04 -12.53
C VAL A 393 -3.74 27.51 -13.44
N ILE A 394 -3.67 28.75 -13.94
CA ILE A 394 -4.74 29.35 -14.76
C ILE A 394 -4.48 29.12 -16.27
N THR A 395 -3.28 28.68 -16.68
CA THR A 395 -2.93 28.27 -18.04
C THR A 395 -3.00 26.78 -18.21
#